data_b4d123a5b1123b14dcd14824532677c4
#
_entry.id   b4d123a5b1123b14dcd14824532677c4
#
_cell.length_a   1.000
_cell.length_b   1.000
_cell.length_c   1.000
_cell.angle_alpha   90.00
_cell.angle_beta   90.00
_cell.angle_gamma   90.00
#
_symmetry.space_group_name_H-M   'P 1'
#
loop_
_entity.id
_entity.type
_entity.pdbx_description
1 polymer ?
#
loop_
_entity_poly.entity_id
_entity_poly.type
_entity_poly.pdbx_seq_one_letter_code
_entity_poly.pdbx_strand_id
1 'polypeptide(L)'
;MKKLLSVLFVLLIVVGITGCKKTEDDVLHLGLNAIIVEIDHENQLIYVSDTEHEDAFGGRATIDCSKAIERDSIFYVDYDSDTTDNLHFIEFEDLMVGDMIILGIYESELNGADAILAEDIQLSTQRLK
;
A
#
# COMPACT_ATOMS: atom_id res chain seq x y z
N MET A 1 -38.10 5.04 -33.67
CA MET A 1 -36.65 5.24 -33.74
C MET A 1 -36.12 6.35 -32.80
N LYS A 2 -36.80 7.48 -32.69
CA LYS A 2 -36.35 8.57 -31.80
C LYS A 2 -36.39 8.22 -30.29
N LYS A 3 -37.33 7.35 -29.87
CA LYS A 3 -37.45 6.91 -28.46
C LYS A 3 -36.38 5.92 -28.04
N LEU A 4 -35.87 5.09 -28.93
CA LEU A 4 -34.80 4.12 -28.66
C LEU A 4 -33.42 4.82 -28.51
N LEU A 5 -33.17 5.85 -29.28
CA LEU A 5 -31.96 6.64 -29.19
C LEU A 5 -31.89 7.43 -27.88
N SER A 6 -33.02 7.94 -27.38
CA SER A 6 -33.12 8.68 -26.14
C SER A 6 -32.87 7.77 -24.91
N VAL A 7 -33.42 6.54 -24.94
CA VAL A 7 -33.22 5.56 -23.86
C VAL A 7 -31.75 5.07 -23.83
N LEU A 8 -31.13 4.87 -24.98
CA LEU A 8 -29.74 4.47 -25.08
C LEU A 8 -28.80 5.55 -24.53
N PHE A 9 -29.12 6.81 -24.81
CA PHE A 9 -28.31 7.96 -24.32
C PHE A 9 -28.37 8.10 -22.79
N VAL A 10 -29.58 7.90 -22.22
CA VAL A 10 -29.77 7.92 -20.75
C VAL A 10 -29.01 6.78 -20.06
N LEU A 11 -29.00 5.60 -20.67
CA LEU A 11 -28.27 4.45 -20.15
C LEU A 11 -26.76 4.69 -20.14
N LEU A 12 -26.20 5.35 -21.16
CA LEU A 12 -24.79 5.70 -21.23
C LEU A 12 -24.38 6.69 -20.16
N ILE A 13 -25.24 7.66 -19.84
CA ILE A 13 -24.97 8.66 -18.78
C ILE A 13 -24.96 8.00 -17.38
N VAL A 14 -25.88 7.06 -17.12
CA VAL A 14 -25.95 6.35 -15.83
C VAL A 14 -24.71 5.48 -15.60
N VAL A 15 -24.21 4.80 -16.64
CA VAL A 15 -22.99 4.00 -16.55
C VAL A 15 -21.74 4.88 -16.32
N GLY A 16 -21.71 6.08 -16.91
CA GLY A 16 -20.61 7.03 -16.69
C GLY A 16 -20.54 7.59 -15.27
N ILE A 17 -21.68 7.80 -14.62
CA ILE A 17 -21.75 8.33 -13.25
C ILE A 17 -21.34 7.29 -12.21
N THR A 18 -21.66 6.00 -12.41
CA THR A 18 -21.31 4.95 -11.47
C THR A 18 -19.82 4.58 -11.47
N GLY A 19 -19.09 4.89 -12.55
CA GLY A 19 -17.64 4.64 -12.63
C GLY A 19 -16.79 5.64 -11.86
N CYS A 20 -17.28 6.85 -11.59
CA CYS A 20 -16.52 7.94 -10.95
C CYS A 20 -16.60 7.96 -9.43
N LYS A 21 -17.52 7.20 -8.79
CA LYS A 21 -17.75 7.27 -7.34
C LYS A 21 -16.80 6.43 -6.48
N LYS A 22 -16.00 5.54 -7.08
CA LYS A 22 -15.14 4.62 -6.32
C LYS A 22 -13.83 5.22 -5.82
N THR A 23 -13.43 6.38 -6.31
CA THR A 23 -12.11 6.96 -6.02
C THR A 23 -12.13 8.12 -5.03
N GLU A 24 -13.30 8.72 -4.76
CA GLU A 24 -13.40 9.91 -3.90
C GLU A 24 -13.54 9.59 -2.41
N ASP A 25 -14.01 8.38 -2.06
CA ASP A 25 -14.28 7.99 -0.67
C ASP A 25 -13.20 7.06 -0.07
N ASP A 26 -12.14 6.76 -0.80
CA ASP A 26 -11.08 5.86 -0.33
C ASP A 26 -9.98 6.67 0.36
N VAL A 27 -9.76 6.36 1.62
CA VAL A 27 -8.77 7.07 2.45
C VAL A 27 -7.46 6.31 2.43
N LEU A 28 -6.37 7.01 2.12
CA LEU A 28 -5.02 6.44 2.21
C LEU A 28 -4.52 6.58 3.65
N HIS A 29 -4.32 5.44 4.30
CA HIS A 29 -3.70 5.40 5.63
C HIS A 29 -2.18 5.34 5.47
N LEU A 30 -1.51 6.41 5.87
CA LEU A 30 -0.06 6.48 5.94
C LEU A 30 0.37 6.24 7.39
N GLY A 31 1.41 5.42 7.58
CA GLY A 31 1.94 5.20 8.90
C GLY A 31 1.43 3.96 9.63
N LEU A 32 1.01 2.93 8.89
CA LEU A 32 0.65 1.65 9.46
C LEU A 32 1.93 0.84 9.75
N ASN A 33 2.24 0.65 11.02
CA ASN A 33 3.44 -0.05 11.45
C ASN A 33 3.27 -1.56 11.44
N ALA A 34 4.29 -2.27 10.98
CA ALA A 34 4.30 -3.73 10.95
C ALA A 34 5.73 -4.26 11.03
N ILE A 35 5.86 -5.55 11.34
CA ILE A 35 7.14 -6.26 11.37
C ILE A 35 7.10 -7.36 10.31
N ILE A 36 8.13 -7.42 9.48
CA ILE A 36 8.24 -8.45 8.44
C ILE A 36 8.59 -9.78 9.12
N VAL A 37 7.76 -10.80 8.90
CA VAL A 37 8.00 -12.15 9.44
C VAL A 37 8.43 -13.14 8.37
N GLU A 38 8.10 -12.88 7.10
CA GLU A 38 8.48 -13.71 5.95
C GLU A 38 8.46 -12.88 4.68
N ILE A 39 9.30 -13.22 3.72
CA ILE A 39 9.37 -12.54 2.41
C ILE A 39 9.30 -13.59 1.30
N ASP A 40 8.39 -13.36 0.34
CA ASP A 40 8.29 -14.14 -0.90
C ASP A 40 8.80 -13.26 -2.05
N HIS A 41 10.06 -13.43 -2.42
CA HIS A 41 10.69 -12.63 -3.47
C HIS A 41 10.12 -12.90 -4.86
N GLU A 42 9.69 -14.12 -5.10
CA GLU A 42 9.16 -14.52 -6.42
C GLU A 42 7.83 -13.83 -6.72
N ASN A 43 6.95 -13.75 -5.73
CA ASN A 43 5.61 -13.17 -5.90
C ASN A 43 5.51 -11.72 -5.39
N GLN A 44 6.62 -11.14 -4.92
CA GLN A 44 6.69 -9.77 -4.42
C GLN A 44 5.71 -9.54 -3.25
N LEU A 45 5.66 -10.52 -2.34
CA LEU A 45 4.81 -10.47 -1.15
C LEU A 45 5.68 -10.43 0.10
N ILE A 46 5.18 -9.76 1.14
CA ILE A 46 5.72 -9.89 2.49
C ILE A 46 4.60 -10.30 3.42
N TYR A 47 4.95 -11.10 4.42
CA TYR A 47 4.05 -11.46 5.50
C TYR A 47 4.48 -10.66 6.72
N VAL A 48 3.51 -9.97 7.33
CA VAL A 48 3.79 -9.05 8.43
C VAL A 48 2.96 -9.42 9.65
N SER A 49 3.45 -9.01 10.81
CA SER A 49 2.69 -9.05 12.06
C SER A 49 2.52 -7.64 12.61
N ASP A 50 1.52 -7.48 13.48
CA ASP A 50 1.33 -6.23 14.20
C ASP A 50 2.49 -5.96 15.15
N THR A 51 2.75 -4.69 15.42
CA THR A 51 3.72 -4.29 16.44
C THR A 51 3.09 -4.34 17.83
N GLU A 52 3.90 -4.18 18.86
CA GLU A 52 3.41 -4.14 20.25
C GLU A 52 2.46 -2.98 20.53
N HIS A 53 2.51 -1.92 19.72
CA HIS A 53 1.76 -0.69 19.91
C HIS A 53 0.60 -0.51 18.94
N GLU A 54 0.52 -1.32 17.90
CA GLU A 54 -0.53 -1.22 16.88
C GLU A 54 -1.00 -2.61 16.45
N ASP A 55 -2.32 -2.76 16.29
CA ASP A 55 -2.95 -3.99 15.84
C ASP A 55 -3.78 -3.76 14.57
N ALA A 56 -3.20 -3.00 13.63
CA ALA A 56 -3.85 -2.60 12.39
C ALA A 56 -4.29 -3.79 11.52
N PHE A 57 -3.61 -4.93 11.63
CA PHE A 57 -3.83 -6.09 10.77
C PHE A 57 -4.48 -7.27 11.50
N GLY A 58 -4.79 -7.13 12.79
CA GLY A 58 -5.42 -8.18 13.57
C GLY A 58 -4.56 -9.43 13.77
N GLY A 59 -3.24 -9.26 13.83
CA GLY A 59 -2.26 -10.31 14.04
C GLY A 59 -1.29 -10.45 12.89
N ARG A 60 -1.66 -11.15 11.81
CA ARG A 60 -0.80 -11.33 10.63
C ARG A 60 -1.54 -10.92 9.37
N ALA A 61 -0.80 -10.41 8.40
CA ALA A 61 -1.34 -10.04 7.10
C ALA A 61 -0.33 -10.33 6.00
N THR A 62 -0.84 -10.52 4.78
CA THR A 62 -0.04 -10.61 3.56
C THR A 62 -0.11 -9.28 2.85
N ILE A 63 1.05 -8.72 2.52
CA ILE A 63 1.17 -7.44 1.84
C ILE A 63 1.69 -7.66 0.42
N ASP A 64 0.96 -7.17 -0.55
CA ASP A 64 1.36 -7.16 -1.95
C ASP A 64 2.22 -5.92 -2.21
N CYS A 65 3.48 -6.12 -2.52
CA CYS A 65 4.47 -5.06 -2.71
C CYS A 65 4.65 -4.66 -4.18
N SER A 66 3.92 -5.28 -5.09
CA SER A 66 4.11 -5.07 -6.55
C SER A 66 3.93 -3.61 -6.96
N LYS A 67 2.97 -2.91 -6.40
CA LYS A 67 2.72 -1.50 -6.72
C LYS A 67 3.80 -0.58 -6.17
N ALA A 68 4.25 -0.82 -4.94
CA ALA A 68 5.35 -0.06 -4.35
C ALA A 68 6.65 -0.25 -5.15
N ILE A 69 6.90 -1.45 -5.65
CA ILE A 69 8.04 -1.75 -6.51
C ILE A 69 7.92 -1.00 -7.85
N GLU A 70 6.77 -1.10 -8.49
CA GLU A 70 6.49 -0.43 -9.78
C GLU A 70 6.64 1.09 -9.69
N ARG A 71 6.23 1.68 -8.57
CA ARG A 71 6.28 3.12 -8.35
C ARG A 71 7.61 3.61 -7.77
N ASP A 72 8.57 2.72 -7.50
CA ASP A 72 9.80 3.05 -6.78
C ASP A 72 9.51 3.74 -5.43
N SER A 73 8.52 3.22 -4.70
CA SER A 73 8.03 3.80 -3.45
C SER A 73 8.48 3.00 -2.22
N ILE A 74 9.62 2.34 -2.30
CA ILE A 74 10.26 1.69 -1.15
C ILE A 74 11.45 2.55 -0.76
N PHE A 75 11.48 3.01 0.48
CA PHE A 75 12.48 3.98 0.91
C PHE A 75 12.87 3.79 2.36
N TYR A 76 14.01 4.37 2.70
CA TYR A 76 14.60 4.38 4.04
C TYR A 76 14.84 5.83 4.45
N VAL A 77 14.49 6.15 5.70
CA VAL A 77 14.74 7.47 6.28
C VAL A 77 15.81 7.33 7.35
N ASP A 78 16.93 8.05 7.20
CA ASP A 78 17.99 8.09 8.19
C ASP A 78 17.65 9.14 9.24
N TYR A 79 17.22 8.70 10.41
CA TYR A 79 16.81 9.60 11.50
C TYR A 79 17.99 10.30 12.17
N ASP A 80 19.22 9.79 12.01
CA ASP A 80 20.42 10.39 12.58
C ASP A 80 21.09 11.40 11.66
N SER A 81 20.56 11.61 10.46
CA SER A 81 21.12 12.56 9.51
C SER A 81 20.78 14.00 9.92
N ASP A 82 21.81 14.82 10.03
CA ASP A 82 21.69 16.26 10.33
C ASP A 82 21.28 17.09 9.09
N THR A 83 21.18 16.45 7.93
CA THR A 83 20.83 17.11 6.67
C THR A 83 19.38 16.85 6.30
N THR A 84 18.82 17.68 5.43
CA THR A 84 17.48 17.48 4.88
C THR A 84 17.42 16.33 3.88
N ASP A 85 18.57 15.80 3.47
CA ASP A 85 18.71 14.73 2.48
C ASP A 85 18.85 13.38 3.19
N ASN A 86 17.83 13.02 3.96
CA ASN A 86 17.82 11.81 4.78
C ASN A 86 16.94 10.68 4.20
N LEU A 87 16.29 10.92 3.06
CA LEU A 87 15.42 9.93 2.42
C LEU A 87 16.20 9.23 1.29
N HIS A 88 16.24 7.90 1.34
CA HIS A 88 16.95 7.08 0.36
C HIS A 88 16.03 6.01 -0.19
N PHE A 89 15.88 5.95 -1.51
CA PHE A 89 15.12 4.89 -2.17
C PHE A 89 15.94 3.60 -2.14
N ILE A 90 15.28 2.50 -1.81
CA ILE A 90 15.89 1.17 -1.72
C ILE A 90 15.10 0.19 -2.57
N GLU A 91 15.68 -1.00 -2.77
CA GLU A 91 15.04 -2.06 -3.53
C GLU A 91 14.25 -3.00 -2.61
N PHE A 92 13.30 -3.72 -3.19
CA PHE A 92 12.53 -4.74 -2.45
C PHE A 92 13.47 -5.78 -1.81
N GLU A 93 14.54 -6.12 -2.50
CA GLU A 93 15.54 -7.08 -2.04
C GLU A 93 16.33 -6.60 -0.81
N ASP A 94 16.28 -5.32 -0.52
CA ASP A 94 16.93 -4.75 0.68
C ASP A 94 16.12 -4.99 1.96
N LEU A 95 14.86 -5.37 1.85
CA LEU A 95 14.02 -5.70 3.00
C LEU A 95 14.39 -7.07 3.56
N MET A 96 14.35 -7.18 4.89
CA MET A 96 14.71 -8.41 5.60
C MET A 96 13.66 -8.79 6.63
N VAL A 97 13.57 -10.08 6.91
CA VAL A 97 12.77 -10.59 8.04
C VAL A 97 13.26 -9.95 9.34
N GLY A 98 12.33 -9.48 10.15
CA GLY A 98 12.61 -8.77 11.39
C GLY A 98 12.61 -7.25 11.25
N ASP A 99 12.57 -6.73 10.03
CA ASP A 99 12.50 -5.28 9.82
C ASP A 99 11.17 -4.72 10.28
N MET A 100 11.23 -3.57 10.94
CA MET A 100 10.05 -2.74 11.17
C MET A 100 9.84 -1.85 9.96
N ILE A 101 8.61 -1.84 9.46
CA ILE A 101 8.23 -1.04 8.30
C ILE A 101 6.99 -0.21 8.59
N ILE A 102 6.81 0.84 7.81
CA ILE A 102 5.64 1.69 7.83
C ILE A 102 5.00 1.64 6.45
N LEU A 103 3.72 1.28 6.40
CA LEU A 103 3.00 1.04 5.16
C LEU A 103 2.00 2.15 4.87
N GLY A 104 1.86 2.51 3.59
CA GLY A 104 0.77 3.32 3.08
C GLY A 104 -0.23 2.43 2.37
N ILE A 105 -1.46 2.34 2.88
CA ILE A 105 -2.49 1.41 2.40
C ILE A 105 -3.83 2.13 2.34
N TYR A 106 -4.56 1.97 1.23
CA TYR A 106 -5.93 2.46 1.13
C TYR A 106 -6.88 1.68 2.04
N GLU A 107 -7.84 2.37 2.62
CA GLU A 107 -8.81 1.78 3.54
C GLU A 107 -9.60 0.63 2.91
N SER A 108 -9.95 0.73 1.64
CA SER A 108 -10.64 -0.32 0.89
C SER A 108 -9.85 -1.63 0.85
N GLU A 109 -8.53 -1.55 0.84
CA GLU A 109 -7.64 -2.72 0.85
C GLU A 109 -7.60 -3.41 2.21
N LEU A 110 -7.75 -2.65 3.30
CA LEU A 110 -7.72 -3.20 4.65
C LEU A 110 -8.92 -4.09 4.97
N ASN A 111 -10.02 -3.94 4.26
CA ASN A 111 -11.31 -4.53 4.61
C ASN A 111 -11.71 -5.79 3.83
N GLY A 112 -10.89 -6.35 2.97
CA GLY A 112 -11.37 -7.49 2.22
C GLY A 112 -10.44 -8.24 1.31
N ALA A 113 -9.16 -7.90 1.28
CA ALA A 113 -8.22 -8.56 0.38
C ALA A 113 -7.44 -9.67 1.11
N ASP A 114 -7.22 -10.81 0.45
CA ASP A 114 -6.33 -11.87 0.94
C ASP A 114 -4.88 -11.37 0.97
N ALA A 115 -4.49 -10.56 -0.02
CA ALA A 115 -3.23 -9.85 -0.05
C ALA A 115 -3.53 -8.36 -0.13
N ILE A 116 -3.03 -7.59 0.83
CA ILE A 116 -3.28 -6.15 0.95
C ILE A 116 -2.26 -5.41 0.09
N LEU A 117 -2.75 -4.59 -0.85
CA LEU A 117 -1.89 -3.83 -1.74
C LEU A 117 -1.32 -2.60 -1.02
N ALA A 118 -0.01 -2.53 -0.90
CA ALA A 118 0.68 -1.37 -0.33
C ALA A 118 1.05 -0.36 -1.43
N GLU A 119 0.78 0.91 -1.18
CA GLU A 119 1.19 2.00 -2.05
C GLU A 119 2.65 2.40 -1.81
N ASP A 120 3.05 2.45 -0.54
CA ASP A 120 4.37 2.86 -0.10
C ASP A 120 4.86 1.94 1.01
N ILE A 121 6.18 1.72 1.05
CA ILE A 121 6.84 0.96 2.11
C ILE A 121 8.03 1.75 2.61
N GLN A 122 8.01 2.14 3.87
CA GLN A 122 9.15 2.79 4.52
C GLN A 122 9.85 1.78 5.44
N LEU A 123 11.15 1.58 5.24
CA LEU A 123 11.96 0.82 6.18
C LEU A 123 12.25 1.69 7.40
N SER A 124 11.71 1.30 8.54
CA SER A 124 11.88 2.03 9.80
C SER A 124 13.13 1.59 10.56
N THR A 125 13.51 0.33 10.46
CA THR A 125 14.71 -0.20 11.11
C THR A 125 15.97 0.51 10.60
N GLN A 126 16.78 1.04 11.53
CA GLN A 126 17.96 1.87 11.21
C GLN A 126 19.22 1.01 11.01
N ARG A 127 19.21 0.13 10.01
CA ARG A 127 20.36 -0.76 9.71
C ARG A 127 21.13 -0.43 8.44
N LEU A 128 20.62 0.47 7.61
CA LEU A 128 21.24 0.85 6.32
C LEU A 128 22.04 2.15 6.39
N LYS A 129 22.42 2.57 7.56
CA LYS A 129 23.21 3.80 7.77
C LYS A 129 24.58 3.73 7.12
#